data_0319398fb2d29c6b272f6144c2007bbb
#
_entry.id   0319398fb2d29c6b272f6144c2007bbb
#
_cell.length_a   1.000
_cell.length_b   1.000
_cell.length_c   1.000
_cell.angle_alpha   90.00
_cell.angle_beta   90.00
_cell.angle_gamma   90.00
#
_symmetry.space_group_name_H-M   'P 1'
#
loop_
_entity.id
_entity.type
_entity.pdbx_description
1 polymer ?
#
loop_
_entity_poly.entity_id
_entity_poly.type
_entity_poly.pdbx_seq_one_letter_code
_entity_poly.pdbx_strand_id
1 'polypeptide(L)'
;MFSLSILQSALELGCIYSLVALALFLSFRVLNIADMTTDGAFTLGCAVSATAAVAGHPILGLFLAMAAGAAAGAVTALLQTRLGVPSILAGIVTNTGLYTVNLAVMGFSSNVPMLKTTTVFTLLQDVLGKDSPYKLVIAAVAAAAACAALVWFLGTRLGLSIRATGDNPDMVRASSINTAFTILVGLCVSNCLTALSGAVLAQYQRSADINLGTGKIGRAHV
;
A
#
# COMPACT_ATOMS: atom_id res chain seq x y z
N MET A 1 7.17 10.20 -32.11
CA MET A 1 6.17 11.18 -31.68
C MET A 1 5.59 10.72 -30.34
N PHE A 2 5.89 11.42 -29.25
CA PHE A 2 5.23 11.17 -27.97
C PHE A 2 3.79 11.69 -28.08
N SER A 3 2.81 10.80 -28.08
CA SER A 3 1.41 11.23 -28.08
C SER A 3 1.04 11.73 -26.69
N LEU A 4 0.23 12.77 -26.61
CA LEU A 4 -0.24 13.37 -25.35
C LEU A 4 -0.90 12.32 -24.44
N SER A 5 -1.54 11.30 -25.04
CA SER A 5 -2.16 10.18 -24.34
C SER A 5 -1.16 9.28 -23.60
N ILE A 6 0.05 9.07 -24.15
CA ILE A 6 1.11 8.29 -23.49
C ILE A 6 1.60 9.04 -22.25
N LEU A 7 1.82 10.36 -22.36
CA LEU A 7 2.24 11.19 -21.23
C LEU A 7 1.19 11.20 -20.13
N GLN A 8 -0.09 11.30 -20.48
CA GLN A 8 -1.18 11.25 -19.52
C GLN A 8 -1.21 9.91 -18.77
N SER A 9 -1.15 8.78 -19.50
CA SER A 9 -1.15 7.45 -18.86
C SER A 9 0.07 7.23 -17.96
N ALA A 10 1.24 7.77 -18.35
CA ALA A 10 2.44 7.71 -17.53
C ALA A 10 2.31 8.50 -16.23
N LEU A 11 1.68 9.68 -16.28
CA LEU A 11 1.38 10.48 -15.08
C LEU A 11 0.35 9.81 -14.17
N GLU A 12 -0.70 9.22 -14.73
CA GLU A 12 -1.72 8.48 -13.98
C GLU A 12 -1.07 7.32 -13.18
N LEU A 13 -0.26 6.49 -13.84
CA LEU A 13 0.47 5.40 -13.19
C LEU A 13 1.51 5.93 -12.19
N GLY A 14 2.21 7.01 -12.52
CA GLY A 14 3.17 7.66 -11.64
C GLY A 14 2.53 8.12 -10.33
N CYS A 15 1.34 8.72 -10.38
CA CYS A 15 0.59 9.10 -9.18
C CYS A 15 0.16 7.89 -8.34
N ILE A 16 -0.25 6.78 -8.96
CA ILE A 16 -0.62 5.56 -8.24
C ILE A 16 0.60 4.94 -7.56
N TYR A 17 1.73 4.83 -8.24
CA TYR A 17 2.96 4.27 -7.67
C TYR A 17 3.65 5.21 -6.66
N SER A 18 3.34 6.51 -6.67
CA SER A 18 3.84 7.43 -5.64
C SER A 18 3.40 7.03 -4.23
N LEU A 19 2.25 6.37 -4.08
CA LEU A 19 1.79 5.81 -2.80
C LEU A 19 2.72 4.71 -2.29
N VAL A 20 3.22 3.83 -3.18
CA VAL A 20 4.22 2.82 -2.82
C VAL A 20 5.53 3.50 -2.44
N ALA A 21 5.95 4.53 -3.19
CA ALA A 21 7.16 5.29 -2.86
C ALA A 21 7.08 5.95 -1.48
N LEU A 22 5.92 6.51 -1.10
CA LEU A 22 5.68 7.06 0.24
C LEU A 22 5.72 5.96 1.32
N ALA A 23 5.16 4.78 1.05
CA ALA A 23 5.22 3.64 1.95
C ALA A 23 6.67 3.18 2.18
N LEU A 24 7.45 3.02 1.10
CA LEU A 24 8.86 2.66 1.17
C LEU A 24 9.70 3.76 1.85
N PHE A 25 9.41 5.03 1.60
CA PHE A 25 10.03 6.13 2.32
C PHE A 25 9.83 6.02 3.83
N LEU A 26 8.62 5.70 4.28
CA LEU A 26 8.33 5.50 5.71
C LEU A 26 9.10 4.31 6.29
N SER A 27 9.09 3.16 5.60
CA SER A 27 9.76 1.95 6.07
C SER A 27 11.28 2.06 6.04
N PHE A 28 11.87 2.39 4.88
CA PHE A 28 13.33 2.40 4.70
C PHE A 28 14.01 3.65 5.22
N ARG A 29 13.42 4.85 5.01
CA ARG A 29 14.07 6.11 5.37
C ARG A 29 13.75 6.59 6.78
N VAL A 30 12.50 6.41 7.21
CA VAL A 30 12.05 6.91 8.52
C VAL A 30 12.25 5.86 9.60
N LEU A 31 11.85 4.62 9.39
CA LEU A 31 12.01 3.52 10.36
C LEU A 31 13.38 2.81 10.27
N ASN A 32 14.07 2.97 9.15
CA ASN A 32 15.32 2.25 8.84
C ASN A 32 15.16 0.72 8.92
N ILE A 33 14.01 0.22 8.47
CA ILE A 33 13.65 -1.21 8.44
C ILE A 33 13.41 -1.63 7.00
N ALA A 34 14.12 -2.67 6.55
CA ALA A 34 13.88 -3.30 5.25
C ALA A 34 12.61 -4.16 5.32
N ASP A 35 11.50 -3.64 4.80
CA ASP A 35 10.20 -4.32 4.78
C ASP A 35 9.96 -5.00 3.43
N MET A 36 10.15 -6.32 3.39
CA MET A 36 9.88 -7.14 2.21
C MET A 36 8.40 -7.59 2.09
N THR A 37 7.55 -7.19 3.02
CA THR A 37 6.11 -7.51 3.00
C THR A 37 5.37 -6.70 1.94
N THR A 38 5.94 -5.60 1.49
CA THR A 38 5.34 -4.61 0.58
C THR A 38 4.78 -5.25 -0.70
N ASP A 39 5.50 -6.20 -1.31
CA ASP A 39 5.04 -6.89 -2.54
C ASP A 39 3.74 -7.67 -2.30
N GLY A 40 3.67 -8.42 -1.19
CA GLY A 40 2.47 -9.17 -0.81
C GLY A 40 1.32 -8.27 -0.38
N ALA A 41 1.61 -7.20 0.36
CA ALA A 41 0.61 -6.23 0.81
C ALA A 41 0.01 -5.45 -0.36
N PHE A 42 0.80 -5.13 -1.39
CA PHE A 42 0.32 -4.52 -2.63
C PHE A 42 -0.68 -5.43 -3.33
N THR A 43 -0.32 -6.71 -3.52
CA THR A 43 -1.20 -7.71 -4.14
C THR A 43 -2.46 -7.94 -3.29
N LEU A 44 -2.33 -7.94 -1.95
CA LEU A 44 -3.48 -8.04 -1.03
C LEU A 44 -4.45 -6.88 -1.25
N GLY A 45 -3.92 -5.66 -1.37
CA GLY A 45 -4.73 -4.47 -1.69
C GLY A 45 -5.47 -4.63 -3.03
N CYS A 46 -4.79 -5.13 -4.07
CA CYS A 46 -5.41 -5.44 -5.36
C CYS A 46 -6.55 -6.46 -5.22
N ALA A 47 -6.29 -7.57 -4.53
CA ALA A 47 -7.23 -8.67 -4.36
C ALA A 47 -8.50 -8.24 -3.59
N VAL A 48 -8.32 -7.60 -2.43
CA VAL A 48 -9.44 -7.14 -1.58
C VAL A 48 -10.26 -6.07 -2.29
N SER A 49 -9.62 -5.13 -2.97
CA SER A 49 -10.32 -4.08 -3.71
C SER A 49 -11.10 -4.65 -4.89
N ALA A 50 -10.52 -5.62 -5.62
CA ALA A 50 -11.18 -6.26 -6.75
C ALA A 50 -12.41 -7.06 -6.31
N THR A 51 -12.30 -7.89 -5.29
CA THR A 51 -13.41 -8.68 -4.76
C THR A 51 -14.55 -7.81 -4.22
N ALA A 52 -14.21 -6.73 -3.50
CA ALA A 52 -15.20 -5.77 -3.01
C ALA A 52 -15.88 -4.99 -4.15
N ALA A 53 -15.15 -4.63 -5.21
CA ALA A 53 -15.70 -3.98 -6.39
C ALA A 53 -16.67 -4.92 -7.14
N VAL A 54 -16.32 -6.21 -7.27
CA VAL A 54 -17.20 -7.24 -7.86
C VAL A 54 -18.48 -7.40 -7.01
N ALA A 55 -18.39 -7.27 -5.69
CA ALA A 55 -19.53 -7.26 -4.78
C ALA A 55 -20.39 -5.98 -4.83
N GLY A 56 -20.01 -4.99 -5.66
CA GLY A 56 -20.76 -3.74 -5.85
C GLY A 56 -20.38 -2.60 -4.89
N HIS A 57 -19.33 -2.75 -4.09
CA HIS A 57 -18.89 -1.76 -3.10
C HIS A 57 -17.44 -1.27 -3.34
N PRO A 58 -17.16 -0.53 -4.44
CA PRO A 58 -15.79 -0.17 -4.80
C PRO A 58 -15.11 0.75 -3.79
N ILE A 59 -15.84 1.66 -3.14
CA ILE A 59 -15.29 2.57 -2.12
C ILE A 59 -14.94 1.81 -0.84
N LEU A 60 -15.82 0.93 -0.37
CA LEU A 60 -15.53 0.04 0.77
C LEU A 60 -14.31 -0.84 0.50
N GLY A 61 -14.10 -1.24 -0.76
CA GLY A 61 -12.93 -2.00 -1.17
C GLY A 61 -11.60 -1.29 -0.89
N LEU A 62 -11.54 0.04 -1.02
CA LEU A 62 -10.34 0.81 -0.69
C LEU A 62 -10.05 0.78 0.82
N PHE A 63 -11.07 1.01 1.66
CA PHE A 63 -10.90 0.98 3.12
C PHE A 63 -10.56 -0.41 3.63
N LEU A 64 -11.20 -1.46 3.10
CA LEU A 64 -10.87 -2.84 3.45
C LEU A 64 -9.46 -3.22 3.03
N ALA A 65 -9.00 -2.76 1.86
CA ALA A 65 -7.63 -2.96 1.40
C ALA A 65 -6.62 -2.28 2.34
N MET A 66 -6.89 -1.05 2.79
CA MET A 66 -6.06 -0.35 3.77
C MET A 66 -5.98 -1.13 5.09
N ALA A 67 -7.12 -1.61 5.60
CA ALA A 67 -7.18 -2.40 6.84
C ALA A 67 -6.43 -3.74 6.69
N ALA A 68 -6.59 -4.42 5.57
CA ALA A 68 -5.89 -5.67 5.27
C ALA A 68 -4.37 -5.45 5.16
N GLY A 69 -3.93 -4.37 4.50
CA GLY A 69 -2.51 -4.00 4.44
C GLY A 69 -1.94 -3.67 5.81
N ALA A 70 -2.67 -2.92 6.65
CA ALA A 70 -2.27 -2.64 8.02
C ALA A 70 -2.13 -3.93 8.85
N ALA A 71 -3.06 -4.89 8.69
CA ALA A 71 -2.98 -6.19 9.35
C ALA A 71 -1.74 -6.99 8.89
N ALA A 72 -1.42 -6.99 7.60
CA ALA A 72 -0.20 -7.61 7.08
C ALA A 72 1.06 -6.99 7.71
N GLY A 73 1.13 -5.66 7.77
CA GLY A 73 2.21 -4.94 8.46
C GLY A 73 2.30 -5.26 9.95
N ALA A 74 1.15 -5.43 10.63
CA ALA A 74 1.11 -5.85 12.03
C ALA A 74 1.71 -7.24 12.24
N VAL A 75 1.39 -8.20 11.36
CA VAL A 75 1.98 -9.56 11.44
C VAL A 75 3.50 -9.48 11.31
N THR A 76 4.02 -8.77 10.33
CA THR A 76 5.47 -8.60 10.14
C THR A 76 6.11 -7.94 11.35
N ALA A 77 5.50 -6.88 11.89
CA ALA A 77 5.98 -6.20 13.09
C ALA A 77 6.00 -7.10 14.32
N LEU A 78 4.98 -7.95 14.50
CA LEU A 78 4.92 -8.91 15.60
C LEU A 78 6.03 -9.96 15.50
N LEU A 79 6.30 -10.49 14.30
CA LEU A 79 7.42 -11.41 14.05
C LEU A 79 8.76 -10.76 14.45
N GLN A 80 8.97 -9.49 14.09
CA GLN A 80 10.20 -8.78 14.43
C GLN A 80 10.32 -8.46 15.92
N THR A 81 9.25 -7.93 16.53
CA THR A 81 9.33 -7.37 17.88
C THR A 81 9.08 -8.38 19.00
N ARG A 82 8.26 -9.42 18.75
CA ARG A 82 7.92 -10.44 19.75
C ARG A 82 8.77 -11.70 19.60
N LEU A 83 9.03 -12.12 18.36
CA LEU A 83 9.81 -13.34 18.08
C LEU A 83 11.29 -13.04 17.80
N GLY A 84 11.69 -11.76 17.70
CA GLY A 84 13.08 -11.37 17.46
C GLY A 84 13.60 -11.75 16.07
N VAL A 85 12.71 -12.00 15.11
CA VAL A 85 13.09 -12.38 13.75
C VAL A 85 13.69 -11.16 13.03
N PRO A 86 14.84 -11.30 12.33
CA PRO A 86 15.40 -10.22 11.51
C PRO A 86 14.37 -9.67 10.52
N SER A 87 14.37 -8.34 10.30
CA SER A 87 13.35 -7.64 9.51
C SER A 87 13.15 -8.22 8.11
N ILE A 88 14.25 -8.49 7.40
CA ILE A 88 14.21 -9.08 6.05
C ILE A 88 13.54 -10.44 6.06
N LEU A 89 13.91 -11.29 7.02
CA LEU A 89 13.36 -12.65 7.12
C LEU A 89 11.87 -12.63 7.50
N ALA A 90 11.49 -11.77 8.46
CA ALA A 90 10.08 -11.57 8.83
C ALA A 90 9.24 -11.12 7.63
N GLY A 91 9.76 -10.18 6.82
CA GLY A 91 9.12 -9.72 5.59
C GLY A 91 8.94 -10.82 4.55
N ILE A 92 9.97 -11.62 4.31
CA ILE A 92 9.91 -12.75 3.35
C ILE A 92 8.88 -13.78 3.78
N VAL A 93 8.88 -14.18 5.07
CA VAL A 93 7.93 -15.16 5.62
C VAL A 93 6.50 -14.65 5.50
N THR A 94 6.25 -13.37 5.89
CA THR A 94 4.92 -12.77 5.76
C THR A 94 4.49 -12.67 4.29
N ASN A 95 5.39 -12.26 3.39
CA ASN A 95 5.10 -12.16 1.95
C ASN A 95 4.69 -13.51 1.36
N THR A 96 5.40 -14.58 1.73
CA THR A 96 5.06 -15.94 1.29
C THR A 96 3.70 -16.39 1.84
N GLY A 97 3.40 -16.10 3.10
CA GLY A 97 2.09 -16.35 3.70
C GLY A 97 0.97 -15.54 3.03
N LEU A 98 1.23 -14.29 2.71
CA LEU A 98 0.28 -13.41 2.02
C LEU A 98 -0.08 -13.93 0.61
N TYR A 99 0.82 -14.62 -0.07
CA TYR A 99 0.50 -15.22 -1.36
C TYR A 99 -0.71 -16.16 -1.27
N THR A 100 -0.74 -17.03 -0.25
CA THR A 100 -1.87 -17.93 -0.01
C THR A 100 -3.13 -17.18 0.39
N VAL A 101 -3.00 -16.15 1.23
CA VAL A 101 -4.14 -15.28 1.62
C VAL A 101 -4.71 -14.55 0.39
N ASN A 102 -3.85 -14.00 -0.46
CA ASN A 102 -4.25 -13.33 -1.68
C ASN A 102 -5.03 -14.27 -2.61
N LEU A 103 -4.53 -15.49 -2.79
CA LEU A 103 -5.19 -16.52 -3.59
C LEU A 103 -6.56 -16.89 -3.02
N ALA A 104 -6.66 -17.03 -1.70
CA ALA A 104 -7.94 -17.32 -1.02
C ALA A 104 -8.94 -16.16 -1.18
N VAL A 105 -8.50 -14.91 -1.00
CA VAL A 105 -9.34 -13.71 -1.20
C VAL A 105 -9.84 -13.60 -2.64
N MET A 106 -9.02 -13.98 -3.63
CA MET A 106 -9.38 -14.01 -5.05
C MET A 106 -10.24 -15.22 -5.45
N GLY A 107 -10.69 -16.04 -4.48
CA GLY A 107 -11.51 -17.23 -4.75
C GLY A 107 -10.73 -18.35 -5.45
N PHE A 108 -9.44 -18.52 -5.14
CA PHE A 108 -8.53 -19.48 -5.78
C PHE A 108 -8.35 -19.27 -7.29
N SER A 109 -8.62 -18.06 -7.77
CA SER A 109 -8.34 -17.63 -9.14
C SER A 109 -7.07 -16.78 -9.18
N SER A 110 -6.22 -16.96 -10.18
CA SER A 110 -5.03 -16.15 -10.36
C SER A 110 -5.33 -14.73 -10.88
N ASN A 111 -6.52 -14.51 -11.43
CA ASN A 111 -6.95 -13.22 -11.96
C ASN A 111 -8.44 -12.99 -11.71
N VAL A 112 -8.79 -11.78 -11.24
CA VAL A 112 -10.16 -11.32 -11.03
C VAL A 112 -10.46 -10.20 -12.02
N PRO A 113 -11.23 -10.47 -13.11
CA PRO A 113 -11.60 -9.43 -14.07
C PRO A 113 -12.75 -8.57 -13.53
N MET A 114 -12.62 -7.23 -13.66
CA MET A 114 -13.62 -6.25 -13.23
C MET A 114 -14.25 -5.48 -14.41
N LEU A 115 -14.36 -6.12 -15.59
CA LEU A 115 -14.78 -5.45 -16.83
C LEU A 115 -16.21 -4.90 -16.79
N LYS A 116 -17.10 -5.55 -16.03
CA LYS A 116 -18.53 -5.18 -15.92
C LYS A 116 -18.90 -4.56 -14.56
N THR A 117 -17.92 -4.28 -13.70
CA THR A 117 -18.18 -3.76 -12.36
C THR A 117 -18.00 -2.26 -12.30
N THR A 118 -18.75 -1.61 -11.42
CA THR A 118 -18.54 -0.20 -11.08
C THR A 118 -17.25 -0.07 -10.29
N THR A 119 -16.37 0.83 -10.72
CA THR A 119 -15.13 1.19 -10.01
C THR A 119 -15.25 2.61 -9.46
N VAL A 120 -14.39 3.01 -8.56
CA VAL A 120 -14.34 4.42 -8.08
C VAL A 120 -14.14 5.38 -9.25
N PHE A 121 -13.37 4.95 -10.27
CA PHE A 121 -13.15 5.74 -11.48
C PHE A 121 -14.43 5.92 -12.31
N THR A 122 -15.29 4.90 -12.40
CA THR A 122 -16.58 5.03 -13.11
C THR A 122 -17.59 5.87 -12.34
N LEU A 123 -17.64 5.74 -11.01
CA LEU A 123 -18.51 6.57 -10.17
C LEU A 123 -18.17 8.06 -10.27
N LEU A 124 -16.88 8.41 -10.28
CA LEU A 124 -16.47 9.80 -10.42
C LEU A 124 -16.57 10.31 -11.86
N GLN A 125 -16.49 9.43 -12.87
CA GLN A 125 -16.74 9.80 -14.26
C GLN A 125 -18.15 10.34 -14.47
N ASP A 126 -19.13 9.76 -13.77
CA ASP A 126 -20.53 10.22 -13.84
C ASP A 126 -20.70 11.62 -13.19
N VAL A 127 -19.82 11.98 -12.24
CA VAL A 127 -19.84 13.27 -11.55
C VAL A 127 -19.04 14.35 -12.27
N LEU A 128 -17.85 14.02 -12.79
CA LEU A 128 -16.92 14.98 -13.41
C LEU A 128 -17.14 15.21 -14.92
N GLY A 129 -17.94 14.35 -15.60
CA GLY A 129 -18.15 14.42 -17.06
C GLY A 129 -17.08 13.66 -17.85
N LYS A 130 -17.46 13.27 -19.09
CA LYS A 130 -16.65 12.39 -19.95
C LYS A 130 -15.42 13.06 -20.60
N ASP A 131 -15.38 14.36 -20.68
CA ASP A 131 -14.35 15.12 -21.41
C ASP A 131 -13.16 15.55 -20.52
N SER A 132 -13.21 15.28 -19.22
CA SER A 132 -12.13 15.62 -18.27
C SER A 132 -11.16 14.45 -18.11
N PRO A 133 -9.85 14.69 -17.84
CA PRO A 133 -8.88 13.65 -17.49
C PRO A 133 -9.12 13.12 -16.05
N TYR A 134 -10.36 12.65 -15.81
CA TYR A 134 -10.85 12.24 -14.48
C TYR A 134 -9.95 11.21 -13.80
N LYS A 135 -9.32 10.31 -14.57
CA LYS A 135 -8.41 9.28 -14.03
C LYS A 135 -7.17 9.92 -13.40
N LEU A 136 -6.58 10.90 -14.10
CA LEU A 136 -5.43 11.65 -13.58
C LEU A 136 -5.79 12.42 -12.34
N VAL A 137 -6.95 13.10 -12.34
CA VAL A 137 -7.42 13.89 -11.19
C VAL A 137 -7.61 12.99 -9.96
N ILE A 138 -8.26 11.83 -10.11
CA ILE A 138 -8.48 10.89 -9.01
C ILE A 138 -7.15 10.36 -8.47
N ALA A 139 -6.24 9.94 -9.35
CA ALA A 139 -4.94 9.43 -8.94
C ALA A 139 -4.09 10.51 -8.25
N ALA A 140 -4.11 11.74 -8.77
CA ALA A 140 -3.40 12.89 -8.18
C ALA A 140 -3.98 13.29 -6.83
N VAL A 141 -5.32 13.33 -6.69
CA VAL A 141 -5.98 13.63 -5.41
C VAL A 141 -5.68 12.54 -4.38
N ALA A 142 -5.74 11.27 -4.76
CA ALA A 142 -5.38 10.17 -3.85
C ALA A 142 -3.92 10.26 -3.39
N ALA A 143 -2.98 10.54 -4.30
CA ALA A 143 -1.57 10.71 -3.98
C ALA A 143 -1.34 11.94 -3.08
N ALA A 144 -1.96 13.08 -3.38
CA ALA A 144 -1.85 14.30 -2.58
C ALA A 144 -2.45 14.12 -1.18
N ALA A 145 -3.62 13.48 -1.07
CA ALA A 145 -4.28 13.19 0.20
C ALA A 145 -3.42 12.25 1.07
N ALA A 146 -2.84 11.19 0.48
CA ALA A 146 -1.95 10.28 1.19
C ALA A 146 -0.66 10.97 1.64
N CYS A 147 -0.08 11.83 0.79
CA CYS A 147 1.10 12.63 1.14
C CYS A 147 0.80 13.58 2.31
N ALA A 148 -0.30 14.32 2.24
CA ALA A 148 -0.74 15.22 3.31
C ALA A 148 -1.01 14.47 4.62
N ALA A 149 -1.68 13.32 4.55
CA ALA A 149 -1.94 12.46 5.70
C ALA A 149 -0.64 11.94 6.33
N LEU A 150 0.33 11.51 5.51
CA LEU A 150 1.63 11.04 5.99
C LEU A 150 2.44 12.16 6.63
N VAL A 151 2.49 13.36 6.02
CA VAL A 151 3.18 14.53 6.58
C VAL A 151 2.56 14.93 7.92
N TRP A 152 1.22 14.99 7.98
CA TRP A 152 0.50 15.26 9.22
C TRP A 152 0.79 14.20 10.29
N PHE A 153 0.73 12.92 9.93
CA PHE A 153 1.03 11.80 10.81
C PHE A 153 2.47 11.87 11.37
N LEU A 154 3.46 12.14 10.52
CA LEU A 154 4.86 12.27 10.94
C LEU A 154 5.12 13.50 11.83
N GLY A 155 4.25 14.49 11.83
CA GLY A 155 4.26 15.63 12.75
C GLY A 155 3.63 15.34 14.11
N THR A 156 2.91 14.23 14.27
CA THR A 156 2.32 13.82 15.55
C THR A 156 3.38 13.27 16.52
N ARG A 157 3.03 13.15 17.81
CA ARG A 157 3.91 12.55 18.82
C ARG A 157 4.33 11.13 18.45
N LEU A 158 3.42 10.34 17.85
CA LEU A 158 3.73 8.99 17.36
C LEU A 158 4.72 9.04 16.18
N GLY A 159 4.51 9.92 15.21
CA GLY A 159 5.41 10.08 14.07
C GLY A 159 6.83 10.50 14.49
N LEU A 160 6.94 11.41 15.47
CA LEU A 160 8.23 11.80 16.04
C LEU A 160 8.91 10.63 16.76
N SER A 161 8.15 9.82 17.50
CA SER A 161 8.66 8.61 18.16
C SER A 161 9.15 7.56 17.15
N ILE A 162 8.43 7.42 16.02
CA ILE A 162 8.82 6.52 14.92
C ILE A 162 10.14 6.98 14.28
N ARG A 163 10.31 8.28 14.01
CA ARG A 163 11.56 8.85 13.51
C ARG A 163 12.71 8.61 14.48
N ALA A 164 12.51 8.92 15.76
CA ALA A 164 13.52 8.69 16.78
C ALA A 164 13.92 7.20 16.89
N THR A 165 12.94 6.29 16.75
CA THR A 165 13.19 4.84 16.77
C THR A 165 14.04 4.39 15.58
N GLY A 166 13.83 4.97 14.40
CA GLY A 166 14.63 4.67 13.21
C GLY A 166 16.06 5.20 13.31
N ASP A 167 16.25 6.35 13.98
CA ASP A 167 17.59 6.94 14.17
C ASP A 167 18.40 6.20 15.25
N ASN A 168 17.82 5.95 16.41
CA ASN A 168 18.50 5.25 17.52
C ASN A 168 17.49 4.57 18.46
N PRO A 169 17.21 3.26 18.27
CA PRO A 169 16.24 2.54 19.08
C PRO A 169 16.65 2.41 20.56
N ASP A 170 17.94 2.39 20.88
CA ASP A 170 18.42 2.26 22.25
C ASP A 170 18.22 3.55 23.05
N MET A 171 18.42 4.69 22.43
CA MET A 171 18.11 6.00 23.01
C MET A 171 16.60 6.13 23.30
N VAL A 172 15.76 5.66 22.38
CA VAL A 172 14.30 5.70 22.52
C VAL A 172 13.84 4.82 23.68
N ARG A 173 14.44 3.63 23.85
CA ARG A 173 14.19 2.75 25.01
C ARG A 173 14.57 3.41 26.33
N ALA A 174 15.74 4.10 26.36
CA ALA A 174 16.18 4.85 27.54
C ALA A 174 15.19 5.98 27.91
N SER A 175 14.48 6.52 26.92
CA SER A 175 13.42 7.54 27.12
C SER A 175 12.05 6.96 27.49
N SER A 176 11.96 5.69 27.91
CA SER A 176 10.73 4.98 28.30
C SER A 176 9.69 4.85 27.16
N ILE A 177 10.07 5.01 25.92
CA ILE A 177 9.18 4.80 24.76
C ILE A 177 9.29 3.35 24.29
N ASN A 178 8.15 2.72 24.08
CA ASN A 178 8.09 1.34 23.61
C ASN A 178 8.42 1.24 22.11
N THR A 179 9.66 0.85 21.78
CA THR A 179 10.14 0.70 20.40
C THR A 179 9.38 -0.38 19.63
N ALA A 180 8.89 -1.42 20.27
CA ALA A 180 8.08 -2.45 19.63
C ALA A 180 6.75 -1.87 19.11
N PHE A 181 6.13 -0.97 19.87
CA PHE A 181 4.90 -0.28 19.46
C PHE A 181 5.16 0.69 18.31
N THR A 182 6.25 1.45 18.34
CA THR A 182 6.59 2.40 17.25
C THR A 182 6.88 1.68 15.94
N ILE A 183 7.60 0.55 15.98
CA ILE A 183 7.84 -0.30 14.81
C ILE A 183 6.51 -0.87 14.28
N LEU A 184 5.65 -1.38 15.17
CA LEU A 184 4.35 -1.92 14.78
C LEU A 184 3.51 -0.87 14.05
N VAL A 185 3.35 0.32 14.61
CA VAL A 185 2.55 1.39 13.99
C VAL A 185 3.17 1.83 12.66
N GLY A 186 4.49 1.97 12.58
CA GLY A 186 5.16 2.38 11.36
C GLY A 186 5.00 1.39 10.21
N LEU A 187 5.15 0.08 10.49
CA LEU A 187 4.94 -0.97 9.49
C LEU A 187 3.45 -1.11 9.09
N CYS A 188 2.52 -0.93 10.04
CA CYS A 188 1.09 -0.89 9.72
C CYS A 188 0.76 0.25 8.75
N VAL A 189 1.25 1.46 9.01
CA VAL A 189 1.00 2.63 8.14
C VAL A 189 1.66 2.46 6.77
N SER A 190 2.89 1.95 6.72
CA SER A 190 3.59 1.67 5.46
C SER A 190 2.81 0.68 4.59
N ASN A 191 2.45 -0.48 5.15
CA ASN A 191 1.72 -1.50 4.40
C ASN A 191 0.27 -1.09 4.08
N CYS A 192 -0.35 -0.23 4.89
CA CYS A 192 -1.64 0.40 4.59
C CYS A 192 -1.57 1.25 3.32
N LEU A 193 -0.55 2.10 3.17
CA LEU A 193 -0.32 2.91 1.97
C LEU A 193 -0.01 2.05 0.74
N THR A 194 0.78 1.00 0.93
CA THR A 194 1.08 0.03 -0.14
C THR A 194 -0.17 -0.66 -0.65
N ALA A 195 -1.01 -1.17 0.26
CA ALA A 195 -2.26 -1.82 -0.10
C ALA A 195 -3.26 -0.85 -0.75
N LEU A 196 -3.29 0.42 -0.31
CA LEU A 196 -4.08 1.46 -0.97
C LEU A 196 -3.63 1.67 -2.42
N SER A 197 -2.32 1.73 -2.68
CA SER A 197 -1.79 1.83 -4.05
C SER A 197 -2.23 0.64 -4.91
N GLY A 198 -2.11 -0.59 -4.38
CA GLY A 198 -2.59 -1.79 -5.05
C GLY A 198 -4.08 -1.74 -5.35
N ALA A 199 -4.88 -1.31 -4.38
CA ALA A 199 -6.34 -1.17 -4.52
C ALA A 199 -6.73 -0.18 -5.63
N VAL A 200 -6.08 0.98 -5.67
CA VAL A 200 -6.31 2.00 -6.71
C VAL A 200 -5.86 1.47 -8.08
N LEU A 201 -4.71 0.78 -8.15
CA LEU A 201 -4.22 0.21 -9.41
C LEU A 201 -5.17 -0.85 -9.96
N ALA A 202 -5.66 -1.76 -9.12
CA ALA A 202 -6.60 -2.80 -9.55
C ALA A 202 -7.88 -2.21 -10.14
N GLN A 203 -8.44 -1.19 -9.52
CA GLN A 203 -9.60 -0.47 -10.03
C GLN A 203 -9.32 0.34 -11.29
N TYR A 204 -8.09 0.88 -11.42
CA TYR A 204 -7.64 1.58 -12.61
C TYR A 204 -7.52 0.64 -13.82
N GLN A 205 -6.85 -0.51 -13.64
CA GLN A 205 -6.63 -1.52 -14.69
C GLN A 205 -7.87 -2.40 -14.94
N ARG A 206 -8.87 -2.35 -14.04
CA ARG A 206 -10.06 -3.21 -14.03
C ARG A 206 -9.72 -4.71 -14.04
N SER A 207 -8.63 -5.06 -13.41
CA SER A 207 -8.21 -6.45 -13.18
C SER A 207 -7.28 -6.52 -11.99
N ALA A 208 -7.34 -7.62 -11.25
CA ALA A 208 -6.37 -7.95 -10.23
C ALA A 208 -5.72 -9.28 -10.58
N ASP A 209 -4.39 -9.32 -10.62
CA ASP A 209 -3.59 -10.51 -10.84
C ASP A 209 -2.74 -10.78 -9.61
N ILE A 210 -2.56 -12.06 -9.26
CA ILE A 210 -1.82 -12.48 -8.06
C ILE A 210 -0.33 -12.08 -8.08
N ASN A 211 0.22 -11.85 -9.26
CA ASN A 211 1.63 -11.47 -9.46
C ASN A 211 1.83 -9.95 -9.59
N LEU A 212 0.79 -9.12 -9.47
CA LEU A 212 0.89 -7.66 -9.66
C LEU A 212 1.90 -6.98 -8.71
N GLY A 213 2.08 -7.51 -7.50
CA GLY A 213 3.05 -7.00 -6.53
C GLY A 213 4.46 -7.52 -6.74
N THR A 214 4.65 -8.60 -7.47
CA THR A 214 5.94 -9.28 -7.55
C THR A 214 7.02 -8.39 -8.16
N GLY A 215 8.15 -8.23 -7.46
CA GLY A 215 9.32 -7.50 -7.93
C GLY A 215 9.19 -5.97 -7.88
N LYS A 216 8.23 -5.42 -7.15
CA LYS A 216 8.11 -3.97 -6.95
C LYS A 216 9.25 -3.41 -6.11
N ILE A 217 9.65 -4.14 -5.06
CA ILE A 217 10.77 -3.75 -4.20
C ILE A 217 12.11 -4.04 -4.88
N GLY A 218 12.26 -5.17 -5.56
CA GLY A 218 13.52 -5.57 -6.18
C GLY A 218 14.06 -4.57 -7.22
N ARG A 219 13.19 -3.76 -7.82
CA ARG A 219 13.58 -2.70 -8.76
C ARG A 219 13.96 -1.38 -8.09
N ALA A 220 13.64 -1.20 -6.82
CA ALA A 220 13.96 0.01 -6.07
C ALA A 220 15.37 0.01 -5.48
N HIS A 221 16.08 -1.12 -5.54
CA HIS A 221 17.41 -1.33 -4.97
C HIS A 221 18.53 -1.52 -6.02
N VAL A 222 18.23 -1.37 -7.32
CA VAL A 222 19.23 -1.48 -8.41
C VAL A 222 19.62 -0.14 -8.96
#